data_9d996460f5b9ff53f6a15a6eb74e9da4
#
_entry.id   9d996460f5b9ff53f6a15a6eb74e9da4
#
_cell.length_a   1.000
_cell.length_b   1.000
_cell.length_c   1.000
_cell.angle_alpha   90.00
_cell.angle_beta   90.00
_cell.angle_gamma   90.00
#
_symmetry.space_group_name_H-M   'P 1'
#
loop_
_entity.id
_entity.type
_entity.pdbx_description
1 polymer ?
#
loop_
_entity_poly.entity_id
_entity_poly.type
_entity_poly.pdbx_seq_one_letter_code
_entity_poly.pdbx_strand_id
1 'polypeptide(L)'
;MIDANTIKSLLKGVDVEWKKITDIFNIKNGYTPSKTNTEFWTDGDIPWFRMEDIRENGRILNNSLQKINKVAIKGGKLFPANSIIISTSATIGEHALITIPYLSNQRFTNFSLKNEFKKILNIKFVYY
;
A
#
# COMPACT_ATOMS: atom_id res chain seq x y z
N MET A 1 3.74 23.64 1.11
CA MET A 1 3.24 23.05 2.36
C MET A 1 2.39 24.06 3.10
N ILE A 2 1.22 23.66 3.57
CA ILE A 2 0.34 24.51 4.35
C ILE A 2 0.84 24.56 5.80
N ASP A 3 1.01 25.74 6.37
CA ASP A 3 1.46 25.86 7.75
C ASP A 3 0.32 25.58 8.75
N ALA A 4 0.67 25.39 10.03
CA ALA A 4 -0.30 25.04 11.08
C ALA A 4 -1.36 26.13 11.31
N ASN A 5 -1.02 27.41 11.15
CA ASN A 5 -1.96 28.49 11.32
C ASN A 5 -3.01 28.52 10.21
N THR A 6 -2.59 28.26 8.98
CA THR A 6 -3.50 28.16 7.84
C THR A 6 -4.47 26.99 8.02
N ILE A 7 -3.98 25.82 8.48
CA ILE A 7 -4.81 24.66 8.77
C ILE A 7 -5.85 24.99 9.85
N LYS A 8 -5.44 25.62 10.94
CA LYS A 8 -6.35 26.04 12.03
C LYS A 8 -7.43 26.98 11.53
N SER A 9 -7.08 27.93 10.66
CA SER A 9 -8.02 28.88 10.08
C SER A 9 -9.06 28.17 9.20
N LEU A 10 -8.62 27.24 8.35
CA LEU A 10 -9.50 26.48 7.47
C LEU A 10 -10.45 25.56 8.23
N LEU A 11 -10.04 25.06 9.40
CA LEU A 11 -10.81 24.12 10.21
C LEU A 11 -11.60 24.80 11.33
N LYS A 12 -11.67 26.13 11.34
CA LYS A 12 -12.42 26.87 12.35
C LYS A 12 -13.89 26.43 12.38
N GLY A 13 -14.36 26.03 13.56
CA GLY A 13 -15.71 25.51 13.75
C GLY A 13 -15.87 24.01 13.46
N VAL A 14 -14.78 23.32 13.12
CA VAL A 14 -14.75 21.87 12.90
C VAL A 14 -13.97 21.22 14.04
N ASP A 15 -14.53 20.13 14.58
CA ASP A 15 -13.81 19.33 15.58
C ASP A 15 -12.64 18.59 14.91
N VAL A 16 -11.45 18.77 15.45
CA VAL A 16 -10.23 18.13 14.97
C VAL A 16 -9.78 17.09 15.97
N GLU A 17 -9.62 15.85 15.51
CA GLU A 17 -9.10 14.75 16.29
C GLU A 17 -7.76 14.28 15.70
N TRP A 18 -6.72 14.24 16.54
CA TRP A 18 -5.40 13.74 16.14
C TRP A 18 -5.26 12.28 16.47
N LYS A 19 -4.90 11.48 15.48
CA LYS A 19 -4.68 10.03 15.63
C LYS A 19 -3.33 9.63 15.08
N LYS A 20 -2.74 8.59 15.67
CA LYS A 20 -1.53 8.00 15.14
C LYS A 20 -1.84 7.21 13.88
N ILE A 21 -0.87 7.13 12.96
CA ILE A 21 -0.99 6.32 11.74
C ILE A 21 -1.35 4.87 12.06
N THR A 22 -0.75 4.32 13.12
CA THR A 22 -1.02 2.95 13.56
C THR A 22 -2.43 2.75 14.12
N ASP A 23 -3.11 3.81 14.50
CA ASP A 23 -4.51 3.74 14.95
C ASP A 23 -5.48 3.61 13.78
N ILE A 24 -5.09 4.11 12.60
CA ILE A 24 -5.94 4.20 11.40
C ILE A 24 -5.63 3.08 10.41
N PHE A 25 -4.34 2.72 10.29
CA PHE A 25 -3.86 1.78 9.29
C PHE A 25 -3.32 0.50 9.89
N ASN A 26 -3.54 -0.61 9.19
CA ASN A 26 -2.73 -1.80 9.33
C ASN A 26 -1.47 -1.60 8.51
N ILE A 27 -0.31 -1.77 9.11
CA ILE A 27 0.99 -1.51 8.49
C ILE A 27 1.79 -2.80 8.47
N LYS A 28 2.22 -3.23 7.28
CA LYS A 28 3.05 -4.44 7.12
C LYS A 28 4.04 -4.26 5.99
N ASN A 29 5.24 -4.79 6.17
CA ASN A 29 6.22 -4.87 5.11
C ASN A 29 5.86 -5.98 4.12
N GLY A 30 6.21 -5.77 2.87
CA GLY A 30 6.15 -6.81 1.86
C GLY A 30 7.28 -7.84 2.02
N TYR A 31 7.30 -8.83 1.14
CA TYR A 31 8.33 -9.86 1.13
C TYR A 31 8.56 -10.40 -0.27
N THR A 32 9.73 -11.00 -0.48
CA THR A 32 10.06 -11.69 -1.72
C THR A 32 10.02 -13.18 -1.46
N PRO A 33 9.15 -13.94 -2.18
CA PRO A 33 9.17 -15.40 -2.09
C PRO A 33 10.53 -15.95 -2.53
N SER A 34 10.89 -17.14 -2.03
CA SER A 34 12.16 -17.78 -2.38
C SER A 34 12.31 -17.92 -3.90
N LYS A 35 13.37 -17.31 -4.43
CA LYS A 35 13.66 -17.36 -5.87
C LYS A 35 14.14 -18.75 -6.35
N THR A 36 14.58 -19.58 -5.43
CA THR A 36 15.01 -20.94 -5.73
C THR A 36 13.86 -21.93 -5.85
N ASN A 37 12.68 -21.59 -5.32
CA ASN A 37 11.49 -22.41 -5.48
C ASN A 37 10.73 -21.97 -6.73
N THR A 38 10.91 -22.72 -7.82
CA THR A 38 10.32 -22.40 -9.13
C THR A 38 8.80 -22.42 -9.14
N GLU A 39 8.16 -23.20 -8.25
CA GLU A 39 6.70 -23.22 -8.13
C GLU A 39 6.12 -21.86 -7.77
N PHE A 40 6.83 -21.08 -6.96
CA PHE A 40 6.38 -19.77 -6.55
C PHE A 40 6.24 -18.79 -7.73
N TRP A 41 7.00 -19.02 -8.78
CA TRP A 41 7.12 -18.10 -9.92
C TRP A 41 6.51 -18.63 -11.22
N THR A 42 5.94 -19.84 -11.18
CA THR A 42 5.33 -20.48 -12.33
C THR A 42 3.81 -20.42 -12.26
N ASP A 43 3.18 -20.10 -13.38
CA ASP A 43 1.72 -20.00 -13.52
C ASP A 43 1.08 -19.11 -12.45
N GLY A 44 1.74 -17.99 -12.18
CA GLY A 44 1.28 -17.04 -11.17
C GLY A 44 0.10 -16.19 -11.62
N ASP A 45 -0.84 -15.99 -10.71
CA ASP A 45 -1.98 -15.12 -10.91
C ASP A 45 -2.11 -14.06 -9.80
N ILE A 46 -1.23 -14.10 -8.80
CA ILE A 46 -1.22 -13.16 -7.68
C ILE A 46 -0.31 -11.98 -8.03
N PRO A 47 -0.84 -10.76 -8.09
CA PRO A 47 -0.01 -9.57 -8.35
C PRO A 47 1.04 -9.38 -7.27
N TRP A 48 2.28 -9.15 -7.68
CA TRP A 48 3.40 -8.89 -6.79
C TRP A 48 4.14 -7.65 -7.29
N PHE A 49 4.02 -6.55 -6.52
CA PHE A 49 4.49 -5.24 -6.94
C PHE A 49 5.92 -4.96 -6.50
N ARG A 50 6.65 -4.29 -7.40
CA ARG A 50 8.02 -3.82 -7.21
C ARG A 50 8.10 -2.36 -7.69
N MET A 51 9.24 -1.73 -7.50
CA MET A 51 9.46 -0.35 -7.94
C MET A 51 9.24 -0.17 -9.44
N GLU A 52 9.57 -1.18 -10.24
CA GLU A 52 9.39 -1.19 -11.69
C GLU A 52 7.94 -0.94 -12.09
N ASP A 53 6.99 -1.44 -11.32
CA ASP A 53 5.57 -1.21 -11.57
C ASP A 53 5.20 0.28 -11.50
N ILE A 54 5.73 0.98 -10.51
CA ILE A 54 5.50 2.42 -10.36
C ILE A 54 6.15 3.18 -11.51
N ARG A 55 7.37 2.82 -11.88
CA ARG A 55 8.11 3.48 -12.95
C ARG A 55 7.44 3.33 -14.31
N GLU A 56 6.88 2.17 -14.60
CA GLU A 56 6.28 1.89 -15.91
C GLU A 56 4.81 2.26 -15.98
N ASN A 57 4.05 2.08 -14.90
CA ASN A 57 2.60 2.17 -14.93
C ASN A 57 2.02 3.27 -14.03
N GLY A 58 2.88 4.07 -13.40
CA GLY A 58 2.44 5.20 -12.58
C GLY A 58 2.08 4.82 -11.16
N ARG A 59 1.28 5.65 -10.52
CA ARG A 59 1.05 5.58 -9.07
C ARG A 59 -0.35 5.10 -8.68
N ILE A 60 -1.18 4.72 -9.63
CA ILE A 60 -2.44 4.04 -9.37
C ILE A 60 -2.39 2.74 -10.16
N LEU A 61 -2.29 1.62 -9.44
CA LEU A 61 -1.97 0.34 -10.05
C LEU A 61 -3.09 -0.66 -9.83
N ASN A 62 -3.49 -1.33 -10.91
CA ASN A 62 -4.48 -2.40 -10.89
C ASN A 62 -3.94 -3.71 -11.44
N ASN A 63 -2.66 -3.77 -11.80
CA ASN A 63 -1.99 -4.99 -12.25
C ASN A 63 -0.49 -4.84 -12.04
N SER A 64 0.22 -5.95 -11.94
CA SER A 64 1.66 -5.98 -11.75
C SER A 64 2.36 -6.55 -12.98
N LEU A 65 3.62 -6.15 -13.18
CA LEU A 65 4.48 -6.70 -14.23
C LEU A 65 4.82 -8.15 -13.97
N GLN A 66 4.93 -8.53 -12.70
CA GLN A 66 5.24 -9.91 -12.30
C GLN A 66 4.17 -10.44 -11.36
N LYS A 67 3.82 -11.70 -11.54
CA LYS A 67 2.85 -12.41 -10.71
C LYS A 67 3.51 -13.65 -10.09
N ILE A 68 3.00 -14.03 -8.92
CA ILE A 68 3.47 -15.21 -8.22
C ILE A 68 2.33 -16.21 -8.05
N ASN A 69 2.72 -17.48 -7.83
CA ASN A 69 1.75 -18.53 -7.57
C ASN A 69 1.20 -18.41 -6.15
N LYS A 70 -0.06 -18.77 -5.96
CA LYS A 70 -0.74 -18.74 -4.65
C LYS A 70 0.00 -19.53 -3.56
N VAL A 71 0.77 -20.55 -3.92
CA VAL A 71 1.55 -21.34 -2.96
C VAL A 71 2.66 -20.53 -2.29
N ALA A 72 3.04 -19.39 -2.87
CA ALA A 72 4.04 -18.50 -2.31
C ALA A 72 3.49 -17.55 -1.22
N ILE A 73 2.18 -17.53 -1.02
CA ILE A 73 1.55 -16.61 -0.06
C ILE A 73 1.77 -17.09 1.36
N LYS A 74 2.44 -16.26 2.16
CA LYS A 74 2.64 -16.55 3.58
C LYS A 74 1.36 -16.33 4.36
N GLY A 75 0.94 -17.35 5.12
CA GLY A 75 -0.28 -17.28 5.92
C GLY A 75 -1.57 -17.22 5.11
N GLY A 76 -1.49 -17.43 3.79
CA GLY A 76 -2.64 -17.43 2.91
C GLY A 76 -3.36 -16.10 2.77
N LYS A 77 -2.71 -14.99 3.17
CA LYS A 77 -3.36 -13.66 3.16
C LYS A 77 -2.66 -12.71 2.19
N LEU A 78 -3.46 -12.06 1.37
CA LEU A 78 -3.05 -10.95 0.51
C LEU A 78 -3.26 -9.63 1.25
N PHE A 79 -2.51 -8.60 0.84
CA PHE A 79 -2.84 -7.23 1.23
C PHE A 79 -4.14 -6.83 0.54
N PRO A 80 -5.06 -6.14 1.24
CA PRO A 80 -6.36 -5.84 0.68
C PRO A 80 -6.29 -4.81 -0.44
N ALA A 81 -7.29 -4.84 -1.32
CA ALA A 81 -7.47 -3.80 -2.32
C ALA A 81 -7.59 -2.43 -1.66
N ASN A 82 -7.25 -1.39 -2.41
CA ASN A 82 -7.25 0.00 -1.95
C ASN A 82 -6.29 0.24 -0.79
N SER A 83 -5.09 -0.32 -0.91
CA SER A 83 -3.97 -0.08 0.00
C SER A 83 -2.94 0.84 -0.65
N ILE A 84 -2.13 1.48 0.17
CA ILE A 84 -1.03 2.34 -0.28
C ILE A 84 0.29 1.62 0.00
N ILE A 85 1.16 1.56 -1.01
CA ILE A 85 2.53 1.09 -0.83
C ILE A 85 3.47 2.30 -0.82
N ILE A 86 4.42 2.30 0.11
CA ILE A 86 5.43 3.35 0.23
C ILE A 86 6.81 2.71 0.29
N SER A 87 7.72 3.17 -0.55
CA SER A 87 9.11 2.70 -0.53
C SER A 87 9.83 3.21 0.71
N THR A 88 10.38 2.29 1.48
CA THR A 88 11.13 2.57 2.70
C THR A 88 12.62 2.35 2.56
N SER A 89 13.07 1.91 1.37
CA SER A 89 14.48 1.72 1.05
C SER A 89 14.75 2.12 -0.40
N ALA A 90 16.02 2.35 -0.75
CA ALA A 90 16.45 2.81 -2.07
C ALA A 90 15.81 4.15 -2.44
N THR A 91 14.68 4.17 -3.15
CA THR A 91 13.99 5.41 -3.56
C THR A 91 12.91 5.73 -2.53
N ILE A 92 13.32 6.21 -1.36
CA ILE A 92 12.42 6.49 -0.23
C ILE A 92 11.36 7.53 -0.62
N GLY A 93 10.10 7.23 -0.27
CA GLY A 93 8.98 8.13 -0.47
C GLY A 93 8.19 7.90 -1.75
N GLU A 94 8.70 7.11 -2.68
CA GLU A 94 7.90 6.67 -3.83
C GLU A 94 6.72 5.84 -3.32
N HIS A 95 5.53 6.12 -3.86
CA HIS A 95 4.31 5.50 -3.37
C HIS A 95 3.30 5.25 -4.48
N ALA A 96 2.37 4.34 -4.23
CA ALA A 96 1.30 4.03 -5.16
C ALA A 96 0.05 3.56 -4.42
N LEU A 97 -1.11 3.80 -5.03
CA LEU A 97 -2.38 3.23 -4.60
C LEU A 97 -2.61 1.95 -5.39
N ILE A 98 -2.83 0.84 -4.69
CA ILE A 98 -3.12 -0.46 -5.30
C ILE A 98 -4.60 -0.75 -5.15
N THR A 99 -5.28 -0.93 -6.27
CA THR A 99 -6.74 -1.07 -6.30
C THR A 99 -7.24 -2.51 -6.28
N ILE A 100 -6.34 -3.48 -6.22
CA ILE A 100 -6.66 -4.92 -6.21
C ILE A 100 -5.97 -5.60 -5.03
N PRO A 101 -6.44 -6.78 -4.57
CA PRO A 101 -5.66 -7.58 -3.62
C PRO A 101 -4.30 -7.97 -4.21
N TYR A 102 -3.24 -7.92 -3.41
CA TYR A 102 -1.88 -8.03 -3.93
C TYR A 102 -0.86 -8.45 -2.87
N LEU A 103 0.36 -8.64 -3.32
CA LEU A 103 1.56 -8.70 -2.49
C LEU A 103 2.59 -7.70 -3.04
N SER A 104 3.59 -7.37 -2.24
CA SER A 104 4.69 -6.48 -2.63
C SER A 104 6.01 -6.99 -2.09
N ASN A 105 7.13 -6.50 -2.65
CA ASN A 105 8.44 -6.91 -2.16
C ASN A 105 8.78 -6.19 -0.84
N GLN A 106 9.89 -6.58 -0.22
CA GLN A 106 10.30 -6.09 1.10
C GLN A 106 10.72 -4.62 1.12
N ARG A 107 10.89 -3.98 -0.03
CA ARG A 107 11.22 -2.55 -0.12
C ARG A 107 10.03 -1.64 0.14
N PHE A 108 8.82 -2.22 0.14
CA PHE A 108 7.59 -1.48 0.39
C PHE A 108 7.02 -1.79 1.76
N THR A 109 6.51 -0.75 2.40
CA THR A 109 5.61 -0.86 3.53
C THR A 109 4.19 -0.64 3.02
N ASN A 110 3.27 -1.50 3.43
CA ASN A 110 1.89 -1.53 2.95
C ASN A 110 0.97 -0.97 4.02
N PHE A 111 0.14 0.00 3.62
CA PHE A 111 -0.82 0.69 4.49
C PHE A 111 -2.22 0.37 4.01
N SER A 112 -3.01 -0.29 4.84
CA SER A 112 -4.43 -0.53 4.58
C SER A 112 -5.28 0.06 5.71
N LEU A 113 -6.39 0.69 5.37
CA LEU A 113 -7.30 1.25 6.37
C LEU A 113 -7.89 0.13 7.22
N LYS A 114 -7.91 0.33 8.55
CA LYS A 114 -8.66 -0.53 9.45
C LYS A 114 -10.15 -0.42 9.13
N ASN A 115 -10.90 -1.50 9.36
CA ASN A 115 -12.31 -1.56 9.00
C ASN A 115 -13.13 -0.42 9.58
N GLU A 116 -12.83 0.00 10.81
CA GLU A 116 -13.54 1.08 11.50
C GLU A 116 -13.39 2.44 10.80
N PHE A 117 -12.33 2.63 10.00
CA PHE A 117 -12.07 3.88 9.28
C PHE A 117 -12.47 3.85 7.81
N LYS A 118 -12.82 2.72 7.25
CA LYS A 118 -13.19 2.60 5.82
C LYS A 118 -14.43 3.41 5.46
N LYS A 119 -15.36 3.60 6.41
CA LYS A 119 -16.57 4.39 6.20
C LYS A 119 -16.34 5.89 6.39
N ILE A 120 -15.33 6.26 7.15
CA ILE A 120 -15.05 7.66 7.53
C ILE A 120 -14.04 8.28 6.57
N LEU A 121 -13.03 7.50 6.15
CA LEU A 121 -11.93 7.98 5.32
C LEU A 121 -11.99 7.36 3.92
N ASN A 122 -11.77 8.22 2.93
CA ASN A 122 -11.59 7.78 1.55
C ASN A 122 -10.10 7.58 1.29
N ILE A 123 -9.70 6.36 0.92
CA ILE A 123 -8.29 6.03 0.70
C ILE A 123 -7.66 6.87 -0.42
N LYS A 124 -8.41 7.25 -1.44
CA LYS A 124 -7.92 8.10 -2.51
C LYS A 124 -7.58 9.49 -2.00
N PHE A 125 -8.37 10.02 -1.09
CA PHE A 125 -8.09 11.29 -0.45
C PHE A 125 -6.85 11.21 0.45
N VAL A 126 -6.73 10.15 1.23
CA VAL A 126 -5.58 9.91 2.10
C VAL A 126 -4.30 9.74 1.28
N TYR A 127 -4.40 9.10 0.11
CA TYR A 127 -3.28 8.92 -0.82
C TYR A 127 -2.67 10.25 -1.26
N TYR A 128 -3.51 11.25 -1.48
CA TYR A 128 -3.05 12.58 -1.81
C TYR A 128 -2.65 13.36 -0.55
#